data_0f9686381e1936f2dfe22f3343964122
#
_entry.id   0f9686381e1936f2dfe22f3343964122
#
_cell.length_a   1.000
_cell.length_b   1.000
_cell.length_c   1.000
_cell.angle_alpha   90.00
_cell.angle_beta   90.00
_cell.angle_gamma   90.00
#
_symmetry.space_group_name_H-M   'P 1'
#
loop_
_entity.id
_entity.type
_entity.pdbx_description
1 polymer ?
#
loop_
_entity_poly.entity_id
_entity_poly.type
_entity_poly.pdbx_seq_one_letter_code
_entity_poly.pdbx_strand_id
1 'polypeptide(L)'
;EKIPFTKLLNEKGIIPGIKVDQGVIDLEGFPNEKATAGLDGLDKRLAEYYELGARFAKWRAVITIGDSIPSKACIYANAHSLARYASKCQQAGIVPIVEPEVLMNGTHTIETCNMVTNKVLKIVFEQLHMYNVLLEGIILKPNMIISAIDCPVQADVEKVADLTYACLKENVP
;
A
#
# COMPACT_ATOMS: atom_id res chain seq x y z
N GLU A 1 -5.86 30.71 21.62
CA GLU A 1 -4.84 29.70 21.21
C GLU A 1 -5.47 28.74 20.22
N LYS A 2 -4.75 28.38 19.15
CA LYS A 2 -5.23 27.39 18.16
C LYS A 2 -5.05 26.00 18.75
N ILE A 3 -6.13 25.27 18.95
CA ILE A 3 -6.08 23.87 19.41
C ILE A 3 -5.55 23.00 18.25
N PRO A 4 -4.51 22.17 18.45
CA PRO A 4 -4.03 21.24 17.42
C PRO A 4 -5.14 20.28 16.98
N PHE A 5 -5.20 19.94 15.69
CA PHE A 5 -6.23 19.01 15.15
C PHE A 5 -6.20 17.64 15.83
N THR A 6 -5.01 17.12 16.15
CA THR A 6 -4.88 15.82 16.86
C THR A 6 -5.54 15.85 18.22
N LYS A 7 -5.41 16.97 18.97
CA LYS A 7 -6.08 17.14 20.26
C LYS A 7 -7.59 17.18 20.09
N LEU A 8 -8.09 17.97 19.13
CA LEU A 8 -9.52 18.06 18.84
C LEU A 8 -10.12 16.69 18.44
N LEU A 9 -9.39 15.91 17.63
CA LEU A 9 -9.82 14.56 17.24
C LEU A 9 -9.91 13.64 18.46
N ASN A 10 -8.87 13.63 19.29
CA ASN A 10 -8.83 12.81 20.50
C ASN A 10 -9.96 13.16 21.48
N GLU A 11 -10.27 14.44 21.68
CA GLU A 11 -11.41 14.88 22.50
C GLU A 11 -12.77 14.40 21.98
N LYS A 12 -12.86 14.11 20.68
CA LYS A 12 -14.04 13.53 20.03
C LYS A 12 -14.01 12.00 19.92
N GLY A 13 -13.02 11.34 20.53
CA GLY A 13 -12.86 9.88 20.45
C GLY A 13 -12.39 9.38 19.08
N ILE A 14 -11.86 10.26 18.23
CA ILE A 14 -11.34 9.91 16.91
C ILE A 14 -9.83 9.72 16.99
N ILE A 15 -9.35 8.54 16.58
CA ILE A 15 -7.93 8.23 16.57
C ILE A 15 -7.27 8.90 15.36
N PRO A 16 -6.28 9.81 15.56
CA PRO A 16 -5.59 10.43 14.44
C PRO A 16 -4.52 9.52 13.83
N GLY A 17 -4.28 9.69 12.54
CA GLY A 17 -3.20 9.05 11.80
C GLY A 17 -2.54 10.01 10.82
N ILE A 18 -1.46 9.55 10.18
CA ILE A 18 -0.66 10.39 9.29
C ILE A 18 -0.11 9.61 8.09
N LYS A 19 -0.11 10.25 6.91
CA LYS A 19 0.62 9.75 5.74
C LYS A 19 2.11 10.05 5.91
N VAL A 20 2.95 9.02 5.86
CA VAL A 20 4.38 9.12 6.15
C VAL A 20 5.29 8.92 4.94
N ASP A 21 4.79 8.38 3.83
CA ASP A 21 5.57 8.35 2.58
C ASP A 21 5.80 9.76 2.04
N GLN A 22 6.89 9.93 1.31
CA GLN A 22 7.31 11.19 0.70
C GLN A 22 7.01 11.26 -0.80
N GLY A 23 6.05 10.46 -1.28
CA GLY A 23 5.66 10.38 -2.67
C GLY A 23 6.46 9.34 -3.44
N VAL A 24 6.22 9.30 -4.74
CA VAL A 24 6.85 8.35 -5.66
C VAL A 24 8.01 8.99 -6.42
N ILE A 25 9.04 8.20 -6.67
CA ILE A 25 10.20 8.53 -7.49
C ILE A 25 10.30 7.55 -8.65
N ASP A 26 11.02 7.90 -9.70
CA ASP A 26 11.32 6.97 -10.78
C ASP A 26 12.16 5.81 -10.25
N LEU A 27 11.83 4.59 -10.71
CA LEU A 27 12.68 3.43 -10.43
C LEU A 27 13.83 3.39 -11.44
N GLU A 28 15.04 3.50 -10.94
CA GLU A 28 16.24 3.61 -11.76
C GLU A 28 16.40 2.39 -12.68
N GLY A 29 16.55 2.64 -13.99
CA GLY A 29 16.69 1.59 -15.00
C GLY A 29 15.38 0.94 -15.45
N PHE A 30 14.21 1.37 -14.93
CA PHE A 30 12.89 0.82 -15.27
C PHE A 30 11.95 1.95 -15.70
N PRO A 31 11.92 2.32 -16.98
CA PRO A 31 11.07 3.39 -17.49
C PRO A 31 9.58 3.18 -17.15
N ASN A 32 8.90 4.26 -16.76
CA ASN A 32 7.49 4.28 -16.38
C ASN A 32 7.12 3.48 -15.10
N GLU A 33 8.08 2.97 -14.37
CA GLU A 33 7.88 2.34 -13.08
C GLU A 33 8.33 3.25 -11.94
N LYS A 34 7.66 3.15 -10.80
CA LYS A 34 7.87 4.02 -9.64
C LYS A 34 8.20 3.20 -8.39
N ALA A 35 8.99 3.80 -7.51
CA ALA A 35 9.15 3.35 -6.13
C ALA A 35 8.69 4.45 -5.18
N THR A 36 8.23 4.08 -3.99
CA THR A 36 7.80 5.06 -3.00
C THR A 36 8.96 5.43 -2.08
N ALA A 37 9.22 6.73 -1.94
CA ALA A 37 10.25 7.29 -1.08
C ALA A 37 9.76 7.57 0.34
N GLY A 38 10.69 7.73 1.29
CA GLY A 38 10.37 8.19 2.64
C GLY A 38 10.86 7.28 3.78
N LEU A 39 11.67 6.25 3.50
CA LEU A 39 12.25 5.40 4.55
C LEU A 39 13.36 6.10 5.34
N ASP A 40 14.06 7.05 4.71
CA ASP A 40 15.16 7.77 5.35
C ASP A 40 14.62 8.67 6.48
N GLY A 41 15.22 8.53 7.64
CA GLY A 41 14.81 9.26 8.85
C GLY A 41 13.38 8.96 9.33
N LEU A 42 12.74 7.88 8.83
CA LEU A 42 11.37 7.53 9.20
C LEU A 42 11.24 7.26 10.71
N ASP A 43 12.23 6.66 11.33
CA ASP A 43 12.20 6.36 12.78
C ASP A 43 11.99 7.63 13.62
N LYS A 44 12.74 8.68 13.31
CA LYS A 44 12.61 9.98 14.01
C LYS A 44 11.23 10.60 13.79
N ARG A 45 10.76 10.59 12.52
CA ARG A 45 9.44 11.11 12.18
C ARG A 45 8.30 10.35 12.86
N LEU A 46 8.40 9.02 12.95
CA LEU A 46 7.40 8.20 13.63
C LEU A 46 7.34 8.49 15.13
N ALA A 47 8.50 8.68 15.80
CA ALA A 47 8.55 9.08 17.20
C ALA A 47 7.86 10.44 17.42
N GLU A 48 8.18 11.43 16.57
CA GLU A 48 7.54 12.76 16.63
C GLU A 48 6.02 12.67 16.39
N TYR A 49 5.58 11.88 15.42
CA TYR A 49 4.16 11.70 15.12
C TYR A 49 3.41 10.99 16.25
N TYR A 50 4.04 10.01 16.90
CA TYR A 50 3.46 9.36 18.07
C TYR A 50 3.22 10.35 19.22
N GLU A 51 4.21 11.19 19.53
CA GLU A 51 4.09 12.26 20.54
C GLU A 51 3.02 13.29 20.19
N LEU A 52 2.84 13.58 18.89
CA LEU A 52 1.76 14.44 18.38
C LEU A 52 0.37 13.77 18.41
N GLY A 53 0.29 12.51 18.81
CA GLY A 53 -0.96 11.78 18.99
C GLY A 53 -1.34 10.82 17.87
N ALA A 54 -0.55 10.65 16.82
CA ALA A 54 -0.81 9.67 15.76
C ALA A 54 -0.72 8.23 16.31
N ARG A 55 -1.67 7.38 15.90
CA ARG A 55 -1.70 5.96 16.30
C ARG A 55 -1.74 5.02 15.10
N PHE A 56 -1.94 5.55 13.89
CA PHE A 56 -1.75 4.81 12.66
C PHE A 56 -1.03 5.67 11.62
N ALA A 57 -0.36 5.01 10.68
CA ALA A 57 0.33 5.64 9.59
C ALA A 57 -0.10 5.03 8.26
N LYS A 58 0.08 5.77 7.16
CA LYS A 58 -0.26 5.31 5.81
C LYS A 58 0.95 5.45 4.88
N TRP A 59 1.22 4.40 4.12
CA TRP A 59 2.21 4.37 3.05
C TRP A 59 1.60 3.72 1.81
N ARG A 60 1.63 4.43 0.69
CA ARG A 60 1.11 3.97 -0.59
C ARG A 60 2.24 3.59 -1.53
N ALA A 61 2.25 2.36 -2.01
CA ALA A 61 3.02 1.94 -3.18
C ALA A 61 2.11 1.92 -4.40
N VAL A 62 2.60 2.39 -5.55
CA VAL A 62 1.84 2.41 -6.79
C VAL A 62 2.50 1.50 -7.82
N ILE A 63 1.69 0.62 -8.42
CA ILE A 63 2.10 -0.36 -9.43
C ILE A 63 1.31 -0.09 -10.71
N THR A 64 2.01 0.31 -11.76
CA THR A 64 1.41 0.54 -13.08
C THR A 64 1.40 -0.73 -13.90
N ILE A 65 0.30 -1.00 -14.60
CA ILE A 65 0.21 -2.06 -15.62
C ILE A 65 0.40 -1.43 -17.00
N GLY A 66 1.24 -2.03 -17.83
CA GLY A 66 1.51 -1.62 -19.21
C GLY A 66 2.26 -2.70 -19.96
N ASP A 67 2.82 -2.35 -21.12
CA ASP A 67 3.63 -3.28 -21.91
C ASP A 67 4.89 -3.68 -21.13
N SER A 68 5.00 -4.98 -20.81
CA SER A 68 6.10 -5.57 -20.04
C SER A 68 6.30 -5.01 -18.61
N ILE A 69 5.35 -4.25 -18.07
CA ILE A 69 5.33 -3.78 -16.68
C ILE A 69 4.04 -4.20 -15.97
N PRO A 70 4.06 -4.41 -14.64
CA PRO A 70 5.19 -4.16 -13.74
C PRO A 70 6.31 -5.20 -13.86
N SER A 71 7.55 -4.73 -13.80
CA SER A 71 8.74 -5.59 -13.68
C SER A 71 8.78 -6.29 -12.32
N LYS A 72 9.51 -7.39 -12.25
CA LYS A 72 9.79 -8.03 -10.96
C LYS A 72 10.50 -7.07 -10.00
N ALA A 73 11.44 -6.26 -10.51
CA ALA A 73 12.16 -5.28 -9.71
C ALA A 73 11.23 -4.26 -9.05
N CYS A 74 10.28 -3.69 -9.80
CA CYS A 74 9.30 -2.73 -9.27
C CYS A 74 8.46 -3.33 -8.15
N ILE A 75 7.93 -4.54 -8.35
CA ILE A 75 7.10 -5.21 -7.34
C ILE A 75 7.92 -5.46 -6.06
N TYR A 76 9.13 -6.00 -6.18
CA TYR A 76 9.98 -6.28 -5.01
C TYR A 76 10.44 -5.00 -4.30
N ALA A 77 10.84 -3.95 -5.02
CA ALA A 77 11.27 -2.69 -4.42
C ALA A 77 10.14 -2.06 -3.57
N ASN A 78 8.91 -2.05 -4.10
CA ASN A 78 7.76 -1.51 -3.40
C ASN A 78 7.31 -2.41 -2.23
N ALA A 79 7.27 -3.72 -2.41
CA ALA A 79 6.93 -4.67 -1.35
C ALA A 79 7.94 -4.61 -0.19
N HIS A 80 9.23 -4.55 -0.51
CA HIS A 80 10.30 -4.36 0.47
C HIS A 80 10.14 -3.05 1.26
N SER A 81 9.85 -1.95 0.57
CA SER A 81 9.62 -0.66 1.21
C SER A 81 8.41 -0.69 2.13
N LEU A 82 7.29 -1.31 1.72
CA LEU A 82 6.10 -1.51 2.54
C LEU A 82 6.40 -2.32 3.80
N ALA A 83 7.17 -3.41 3.69
CA ALA A 83 7.51 -4.25 4.82
C ALA A 83 8.42 -3.52 5.83
N ARG A 84 9.43 -2.81 5.35
CA ARG A 84 10.32 -1.98 6.19
C ARG A 84 9.55 -0.88 6.91
N TYR A 85 8.68 -0.19 6.18
CA TYR A 85 7.80 0.82 6.75
C TYR A 85 6.90 0.24 7.84
N ALA A 86 6.25 -0.89 7.57
CA ALA A 86 5.35 -1.53 8.52
C ALA A 86 6.07 -1.96 9.80
N SER A 87 7.26 -2.59 9.68
CA SER A 87 8.09 -2.96 10.83
C SER A 87 8.49 -1.74 11.66
N LYS A 88 8.92 -0.62 11.03
CA LYS A 88 9.25 0.63 11.74
C LYS A 88 8.05 1.23 12.47
N CYS A 89 6.86 1.21 11.86
CA CYS A 89 5.64 1.67 12.51
C CYS A 89 5.32 0.87 13.76
N GLN A 90 5.38 -0.46 13.68
CA GLN A 90 5.10 -1.33 14.83
C GLN A 90 6.10 -1.11 15.97
N GLN A 91 7.39 -0.94 15.66
CA GLN A 91 8.41 -0.58 16.66
C GLN A 91 8.12 0.76 17.34
N ALA A 92 7.48 1.69 16.64
CA ALA A 92 7.08 2.99 17.18
C ALA A 92 5.69 2.98 17.87
N GLY A 93 5.03 1.82 17.99
CA GLY A 93 3.67 1.73 18.55
C GLY A 93 2.58 2.34 17.66
N ILE A 94 2.82 2.38 16.34
CA ILE A 94 1.91 2.93 15.33
C ILE A 94 1.43 1.81 14.41
N VAL A 95 0.13 1.72 14.16
CA VAL A 95 -0.46 0.72 13.26
C VAL A 95 -0.19 1.13 11.79
N PRO A 96 0.49 0.31 10.97
CA PRO A 96 0.72 0.63 9.57
C PRO A 96 -0.47 0.27 8.69
N ILE A 97 -0.90 1.21 7.84
CA ILE A 97 -1.74 0.90 6.67
C ILE A 97 -0.81 0.55 5.52
N VAL A 98 -0.81 -0.71 5.12
CA VAL A 98 -0.05 -1.26 4.00
C VAL A 98 -0.91 -1.16 2.73
N GLU A 99 -0.51 -0.29 1.79
CA GLU A 99 -1.28 -0.01 0.58
C GLU A 99 -0.49 -0.32 -0.69
N PRO A 100 -0.46 -1.59 -1.14
CA PRO A 100 0.09 -1.99 -2.42
C PRO A 100 -0.98 -1.79 -3.50
N GLU A 101 -1.03 -0.63 -4.13
CA GLU A 101 -2.08 -0.30 -5.10
C GLU A 101 -1.64 -0.58 -6.53
N VAL A 102 -2.31 -1.53 -7.18
CA VAL A 102 -2.27 -1.68 -8.63
C VAL A 102 -3.22 -0.65 -9.24
N LEU A 103 -2.67 0.24 -10.07
CA LEU A 103 -3.42 1.37 -10.62
C LEU A 103 -4.43 0.91 -11.67
N MET A 104 -5.59 1.57 -11.68
CA MET A 104 -6.66 1.34 -12.64
C MET A 104 -6.49 2.14 -13.95
N ASN A 105 -5.43 2.93 -14.06
CA ASN A 105 -5.12 3.70 -15.26
C ASN A 105 -4.64 2.77 -16.39
N GLY A 106 -5.00 3.10 -17.63
CA GLY A 106 -4.60 2.34 -18.82
C GLY A 106 -5.72 1.54 -19.45
N THR A 107 -5.37 0.52 -20.23
CA THR A 107 -6.29 -0.26 -21.06
C THR A 107 -6.33 -1.75 -20.72
N HIS A 108 -5.71 -2.15 -19.62
CA HIS A 108 -5.62 -3.56 -19.22
C HIS A 108 -6.98 -4.16 -18.86
N THR A 109 -7.13 -5.46 -19.13
CA THR A 109 -8.33 -6.21 -18.78
C THR A 109 -8.38 -6.55 -17.30
N ILE A 110 -9.55 -6.96 -16.80
CA ILE A 110 -9.72 -7.44 -15.43
C ILE A 110 -8.84 -8.66 -15.14
N GLU A 111 -8.62 -9.55 -16.10
CA GLU A 111 -7.76 -10.73 -15.97
C GLU A 111 -6.30 -10.31 -15.74
N THR A 112 -5.83 -9.30 -16.46
CA THR A 112 -4.49 -8.74 -16.27
C THR A 112 -4.36 -8.09 -14.89
N CYS A 113 -5.36 -7.32 -14.46
CA CYS A 113 -5.40 -6.75 -13.10
C CYS A 113 -5.35 -7.85 -12.05
N ASN A 114 -6.14 -8.92 -12.21
CA ASN A 114 -6.15 -10.07 -11.31
C ASN A 114 -4.77 -10.73 -11.21
N MET A 115 -4.15 -11.05 -12.33
CA MET A 115 -2.82 -11.68 -12.37
C MET A 115 -1.76 -10.82 -11.65
N VAL A 116 -1.74 -9.51 -11.92
CA VAL A 116 -0.77 -8.59 -11.33
C VAL A 116 -1.02 -8.42 -9.83
N THR A 117 -2.27 -8.23 -9.41
CA THR A 117 -2.61 -8.04 -8.00
C THR A 117 -2.30 -9.28 -7.15
N ASN A 118 -2.62 -10.49 -7.65
CA ASN A 118 -2.22 -11.74 -6.99
C ASN A 118 -0.70 -11.80 -6.78
N LYS A 119 0.07 -11.49 -7.82
CA LYS A 119 1.54 -11.47 -7.73
C LYS A 119 2.06 -10.43 -6.74
N VAL A 120 1.48 -9.24 -6.74
CA VAL A 120 1.85 -8.14 -5.83
C VAL A 120 1.56 -8.51 -4.39
N LEU A 121 0.34 -8.99 -4.08
CA LEU A 121 -0.04 -9.36 -2.71
C LEU A 121 0.82 -10.49 -2.17
N LYS A 122 1.06 -11.54 -2.96
CA LYS A 122 1.94 -12.65 -2.58
C LYS A 122 3.33 -12.16 -2.15
N ILE A 123 3.94 -11.29 -2.96
CA ILE A 123 5.28 -10.76 -2.67
C ILE A 123 5.24 -9.80 -1.48
N VAL A 124 4.18 -9.00 -1.33
CA VAL A 124 4.02 -8.11 -0.16
C VAL A 124 3.96 -8.92 1.13
N PHE A 125 3.14 -9.96 1.22
CA PHE A 125 3.06 -10.79 2.42
C PHE A 125 4.33 -11.60 2.68
N GLU A 126 5.02 -12.08 1.63
CA GLU A 126 6.35 -12.66 1.76
C GLU A 126 7.34 -11.67 2.41
N GLN A 127 7.36 -10.41 1.95
CA GLN A 127 8.23 -9.37 2.51
C GLN A 127 7.81 -8.98 3.94
N LEU A 128 6.51 -8.85 4.23
CA LEU A 128 6.03 -8.59 5.58
C LEU A 128 6.49 -9.68 6.56
N HIS A 129 6.41 -10.94 6.15
CA HIS A 129 6.91 -12.06 6.96
C HIS A 129 8.42 -11.99 7.16
N MET A 130 9.21 -11.73 6.12
CA MET A 130 10.68 -11.61 6.20
C MET A 130 11.13 -10.48 7.15
N TYR A 131 10.32 -9.43 7.30
CA TYR A 131 10.58 -8.32 8.22
C TYR A 131 9.93 -8.48 9.60
N ASN A 132 9.45 -9.67 9.94
CA ASN A 132 8.80 -10.01 11.21
C ASN A 132 7.67 -9.02 11.56
N VAL A 133 6.90 -8.60 10.56
CA VAL A 133 5.73 -7.76 10.78
C VAL A 133 4.61 -8.60 11.38
N LEU A 134 4.04 -8.17 12.50
CA LEU A 134 2.88 -8.77 13.12
C LEU A 134 1.65 -8.46 12.24
N LEU A 135 1.10 -9.48 11.57
CA LEU A 135 0.03 -9.26 10.59
C LEU A 135 -1.29 -8.80 11.23
N GLU A 136 -1.57 -9.24 12.45
CA GLU A 136 -2.74 -8.78 13.24
C GLU A 136 -2.64 -7.29 13.62
N GLY A 137 -1.44 -6.72 13.52
CA GLY A 137 -1.15 -5.31 13.83
C GLY A 137 -1.06 -4.42 12.59
N ILE A 138 -1.54 -4.83 11.42
CA ILE A 138 -1.59 -4.00 10.21
C ILE A 138 -3.03 -3.75 9.75
N ILE A 139 -3.18 -2.76 8.86
CA ILE A 139 -4.39 -2.59 8.04
C ILE A 139 -3.95 -2.74 6.59
N LEU A 140 -4.43 -3.77 5.91
CA LEU A 140 -4.24 -3.91 4.47
C LEU A 140 -5.24 -3.01 3.74
N LYS A 141 -4.74 -2.19 2.80
CA LYS A 141 -5.58 -1.41 1.89
C LYS A 141 -5.27 -1.81 0.44
N PRO A 142 -5.88 -2.90 -0.07
CA PRO A 142 -5.67 -3.36 -1.43
C PRO A 142 -6.52 -2.59 -2.43
N ASN A 143 -6.17 -2.70 -3.71
CA ASN A 143 -7.09 -2.35 -4.79
C ASN A 143 -8.15 -3.46 -5.00
N MET A 144 -9.23 -3.12 -5.68
CA MET A 144 -10.16 -4.10 -6.24
C MET A 144 -9.63 -4.64 -7.58
N ILE A 145 -10.05 -5.84 -7.95
CA ILE A 145 -9.76 -6.42 -9.26
C ILE A 145 -10.77 -5.86 -10.25
N ILE A 146 -10.33 -4.97 -11.13
CA ILE A 146 -11.18 -4.25 -12.09
C ILE A 146 -10.54 -4.17 -13.47
N SER A 147 -11.34 -3.94 -14.49
CA SER A 147 -10.85 -3.46 -15.79
C SER A 147 -10.29 -2.05 -15.65
N ALA A 148 -9.24 -1.72 -16.41
CA ALA A 148 -8.72 -0.36 -16.43
C ALA A 148 -9.75 0.65 -16.96
N ILE A 149 -9.58 1.92 -16.60
CA ILE A 149 -10.53 2.99 -16.96
C ILE A 149 -10.77 3.06 -18.47
N ASP A 150 -9.71 2.92 -19.27
CA ASP A 150 -9.78 3.02 -20.73
C ASP A 150 -9.89 1.64 -21.41
N CYS A 151 -10.16 0.57 -20.66
CA CYS A 151 -10.37 -0.75 -21.21
C CYS A 151 -11.70 -0.78 -21.99
N PRO A 152 -11.70 -1.20 -23.27
CA PRO A 152 -12.93 -1.20 -24.08
C PRO A 152 -14.02 -2.15 -23.56
N VAL A 153 -13.62 -3.18 -22.79
CA VAL A 153 -14.54 -4.14 -22.18
C VAL A 153 -14.48 -4.01 -20.67
N GLN A 154 -15.53 -3.45 -20.10
CA GLN A 154 -15.67 -3.32 -18.65
C GLN A 154 -16.32 -4.60 -18.08
N ALA A 155 -15.75 -5.12 -17.01
CA ALA A 155 -16.34 -6.24 -16.29
C ALA A 155 -17.57 -5.78 -15.49
N ASP A 156 -18.56 -6.67 -15.36
CA ASP A 156 -19.71 -6.44 -14.51
C ASP A 156 -19.36 -6.50 -13.00
N VAL A 157 -20.29 -6.08 -12.17
CA VAL A 157 -20.11 -6.00 -10.71
C VAL A 157 -19.87 -7.36 -10.10
N GLU A 158 -20.54 -8.40 -10.59
CA GLU A 158 -20.43 -9.77 -10.07
C GLU A 158 -19.03 -10.32 -10.32
N LYS A 159 -18.51 -10.19 -11.54
CA LYS A 159 -17.16 -10.61 -11.89
C LYS A 159 -16.09 -9.85 -11.09
N VAL A 160 -16.27 -8.54 -10.87
CA VAL A 160 -15.37 -7.73 -10.04
C VAL A 160 -15.37 -8.24 -8.59
N ALA A 161 -16.55 -8.52 -8.03
CA ALA A 161 -16.67 -9.01 -6.66
C ALA A 161 -16.04 -10.40 -6.50
N ASP A 162 -16.34 -11.33 -7.41
CA ASP A 162 -15.84 -12.70 -7.36
C ASP A 162 -14.32 -12.76 -7.47
N LEU A 163 -13.73 -12.06 -8.45
CA LEU A 163 -12.28 -12.05 -8.63
C LEU A 163 -11.56 -11.32 -7.48
N THR A 164 -12.14 -10.23 -6.96
CA THR A 164 -11.57 -9.52 -5.81
C THR A 164 -11.59 -10.41 -4.56
N TYR A 165 -12.72 -11.05 -4.28
CA TYR A 165 -12.84 -11.98 -3.16
C TYR A 165 -11.86 -13.15 -3.28
N ALA A 166 -11.81 -13.81 -4.46
CA ALA A 166 -10.91 -14.93 -4.69
C ALA A 166 -9.43 -14.53 -4.50
N CYS A 167 -9.02 -13.40 -5.07
CA CYS A 167 -7.66 -12.89 -4.95
C CYS A 167 -7.28 -12.61 -3.48
N LEU A 168 -8.16 -11.94 -2.72
CA LEU A 168 -7.89 -11.66 -1.31
C LEU A 168 -7.87 -12.95 -0.47
N LYS A 169 -8.79 -13.87 -0.70
CA LYS A 169 -8.83 -15.15 0.02
C LYS A 169 -7.60 -16.02 -0.24
N GLU A 170 -7.04 -15.95 -1.43
CA GLU A 170 -5.83 -16.72 -1.78
C GLU A 170 -4.56 -16.14 -1.20
N ASN A 171 -4.44 -14.81 -1.11
CA ASN A 171 -3.17 -14.14 -0.85
C ASN A 171 -3.07 -13.42 0.50
N VAL A 172 -4.18 -13.24 1.21
CA VAL A 172 -4.18 -12.59 2.54
C VAL A 172 -4.32 -13.67 3.60
N PRO A 173 -3.28 -13.85 4.46
CA PRO A 173 -3.27 -14.84 5.54
C PRO A 173 -4.37 -14.63 6.57
#